data_68c647ccbe2dc025aa6a4e6495c9b151
#
_entry.id   68c647ccbe2dc025aa6a4e6495c9b151
#
_cell.length_a   1.000
_cell.length_b   1.000
_cell.length_c   1.000
_cell.angle_alpha   90.00
_cell.angle_beta   90.00
_cell.angle_gamma   90.00
#
_symmetry.space_group_name_H-M   'P 1'
#
loop_
_entity.id
_entity.type
_entity.pdbx_description
1 polymer ?
#
loop_
_entity_poly.entity_id
_entity_poly.type
_entity_poly.pdbx_seq_one_letter_code
_entity_poly.pdbx_strand_id
1 'polypeptide(L)'
;DGQAVHQSSDGWVPVYTDDSQCLGVMSVGFLLRSKNDSVVWRGPKKQGMIRQFLSDVRWGDLDYLIIDTPPGTSDEHISLMEAIHPYAPQAVLVTTPQAVALSDNLRSLDFTRKVGLPVIGLIENMSGYVCPHCAECTNVWGRGGGASLAEQQGLAFLGRVPIDPTLVRLLDDA
;
A
#
# COMPACT_ATOMS: atom_id res chain seq x y z
N ASP A 1 7.26 17.24 -3.85
CA ASP A 1 8.54 16.61 -3.58
C ASP A 1 9.49 17.58 -2.87
N GLY A 2 10.34 17.11 -1.92
CA GLY A 2 11.20 17.97 -1.12
C GLY A 2 10.59 18.43 0.21
N GLN A 3 9.39 18.02 0.54
CA GLN A 3 8.82 18.23 1.87
C GLN A 3 9.48 17.30 2.87
N ALA A 4 9.86 17.85 4.02
CA ALA A 4 10.42 17.10 5.14
C ALA A 4 9.37 16.98 6.25
N VAL A 5 9.38 15.86 6.96
CA VAL A 5 8.55 15.68 8.15
C VAL A 5 9.02 16.66 9.22
N HIS A 6 8.09 17.46 9.72
CA HIS A 6 8.36 18.35 10.85
C HIS A 6 8.15 17.59 12.16
N GLN A 7 9.14 17.67 13.04
CA GLN A 7 9.05 17.17 14.40
C GLN A 7 8.54 18.30 15.31
N SER A 8 7.36 18.11 15.88
CA SER A 8 6.82 18.99 16.93
C SER A 8 7.20 18.45 18.31
N SER A 9 6.90 19.21 19.37
CA SER A 9 7.03 18.75 20.77
C SER A 9 6.21 17.48 21.06
N ASP A 10 5.13 17.27 20.30
CA ASP A 10 4.14 16.21 20.55
C ASP A 10 4.20 15.08 19.51
N GLY A 11 5.22 15.05 18.65
CA GLY A 11 5.42 14.01 17.65
C GLY A 11 5.64 14.54 16.23
N TRP A 12 5.62 13.63 15.28
CA TRP A 12 5.80 13.96 13.87
C TRP A 12 4.50 14.44 13.23
N VAL A 13 4.61 15.47 12.41
CA VAL A 13 3.48 15.99 11.64
C VAL A 13 3.50 15.32 10.25
N PRO A 14 2.40 14.66 9.81
CA PRO A 14 2.33 14.08 8.47
C PRO A 14 2.48 15.16 7.40
N VAL A 15 2.96 14.77 6.23
CA VAL A 15 2.99 15.64 5.05
C VAL A 15 1.59 15.65 4.44
N TYR A 16 0.97 16.82 4.33
CA TYR A 16 -0.33 16.97 3.70
C TYR A 16 -0.18 17.23 2.20
N THR A 17 -1.06 16.66 1.40
CA THR A 17 -1.02 16.78 -0.07
C THR A 17 -1.52 18.12 -0.57
N ASP A 18 -2.37 18.78 0.23
CA ASP A 18 -3.02 20.06 -0.09
C ASP A 18 -3.36 20.86 1.17
N ASP A 19 -3.79 22.09 0.97
CA ASP A 19 -4.17 23.01 2.05
C ASP A 19 -5.44 22.56 2.81
N SER A 20 -6.24 21.66 2.25
CA SER A 20 -7.42 21.10 2.92
C SER A 20 -7.09 20.14 4.05
N GLN A 21 -5.85 19.63 4.05
CA GLN A 21 -5.36 18.65 5.01
C GLN A 21 -6.19 17.36 5.09
N CYS A 22 -6.93 17.04 4.02
CA CYS A 22 -7.77 15.86 3.97
C CYS A 22 -6.97 14.56 3.78
N LEU A 23 -5.76 14.65 3.19
CA LEU A 23 -4.87 13.51 2.98
C LEU A 23 -3.49 13.80 3.56
N GLY A 24 -3.20 13.16 4.70
CA GLY A 24 -1.86 13.16 5.30
C GLY A 24 -1.09 11.92 4.87
N VAL A 25 0.18 12.09 4.57
CA VAL A 25 1.09 11.01 4.15
C VAL A 25 2.29 10.95 5.08
N MET A 26 2.66 9.74 5.47
CA MET A 26 3.89 9.47 6.22
C MET A 26 4.67 8.35 5.57
N SER A 27 5.94 8.57 5.31
CA SER A 27 6.83 7.60 4.68
C SER A 27 8.22 7.65 5.28
N VAL A 28 8.89 6.51 5.28
CA VAL A 28 10.33 6.41 5.59
C VAL A 28 11.16 7.33 4.68
N GLY A 29 10.71 7.50 3.42
CA GLY A 29 11.37 8.39 2.46
C GLY A 29 11.51 9.83 2.95
N PHE A 30 10.55 10.34 3.73
CA PHE A 30 10.60 11.69 4.30
C PHE A 30 11.61 11.84 5.46
N LEU A 31 12.11 10.74 6.01
CA LEU A 31 13.08 10.71 7.11
C LEU A 31 14.52 10.57 6.60
N LEU A 32 14.71 10.39 5.30
CA LEU A 32 16.03 10.28 4.69
C LEU A 32 16.64 11.67 4.47
N ARG A 33 17.95 11.77 4.64
CA ARG A 33 18.69 13.03 4.41
C ARG A 33 18.82 13.37 2.93
N SER A 34 18.83 12.34 2.08
CA SER A 34 18.90 12.45 0.63
C SER A 34 17.99 11.42 -0.03
N LYS A 35 17.38 11.75 -1.15
CA LYS A 35 16.57 10.82 -1.96
C LYS A 35 17.33 9.55 -2.37
N ASN A 36 18.66 9.64 -2.48
CA ASN A 36 19.53 8.54 -2.88
C ASN A 36 20.07 7.73 -1.69
N ASP A 37 19.70 8.08 -0.46
CA ASP A 37 20.14 7.32 0.71
C ASP A 37 19.45 5.96 0.73
N SER A 38 20.24 4.89 0.81
CA SER A 38 19.68 3.55 0.98
C SER A 38 19.30 3.32 2.44
N VAL A 39 18.09 2.78 2.63
CA VAL A 39 17.64 2.36 3.97
C VAL A 39 18.14 0.96 4.26
N VAL A 40 19.26 0.86 4.98
CA VAL A 40 19.79 -0.43 5.45
C VAL A 40 19.38 -0.63 6.91
N TRP A 41 18.14 -1.00 7.14
CA TRP A 41 17.65 -1.26 8.50
C TRP A 41 17.49 -2.76 8.77
N ARG A 42 18.00 -3.20 9.91
CA ARG A 42 17.77 -4.53 10.44
C ARG A 42 16.38 -4.63 11.09
N GLY A 43 15.85 -5.84 11.23
CA GLY A 43 14.51 -6.13 11.75
C GLY A 43 14.09 -5.28 12.97
N PRO A 44 14.89 -5.21 14.06
CA PRO A 44 14.49 -4.42 15.24
C PRO A 44 14.27 -2.95 14.97
N LYS A 45 15.05 -2.34 14.04
CA LYS A 45 14.87 -0.94 13.66
C LYS A 45 13.59 -0.75 12.84
N LYS A 46 13.27 -1.67 11.93
CA LYS A 46 12.03 -1.64 11.15
C LYS A 46 10.80 -1.77 12.06
N GLN A 47 10.84 -2.69 13.02
CA GLN A 47 9.77 -2.85 14.02
C GLN A 47 9.59 -1.58 14.86
N GLY A 48 10.69 -0.95 15.29
CA GLY A 48 10.65 0.32 16.00
C GLY A 48 9.98 1.42 15.17
N MET A 49 10.29 1.51 13.88
CA MET A 49 9.68 2.50 12.96
C MET A 49 8.18 2.27 12.76
N ILE A 50 7.73 1.02 12.63
CA ILE A 50 6.29 0.70 12.53
C ILE A 50 5.56 1.22 13.77
N ARG A 51 6.09 0.95 14.96
CA ARG A 51 5.50 1.46 16.21
C ARG A 51 5.48 3.00 16.23
N GLN A 52 6.59 3.63 15.89
CA GLN A 52 6.68 5.09 15.85
C GLN A 52 5.70 5.72 14.84
N PHE A 53 5.48 5.12 13.68
CA PHE A 53 4.50 5.60 12.71
C PHE A 53 3.06 5.50 13.23
N LEU A 54 2.79 4.54 14.09
CA LEU A 54 1.47 4.38 14.70
C LEU A 54 1.27 5.26 15.95
N SER A 55 2.33 5.44 16.78
CA SER A 55 2.23 6.10 18.07
C SER A 55 2.72 7.54 18.10
N ASP A 56 3.76 7.88 17.31
CA ASP A 56 4.47 9.14 17.42
C ASP A 56 4.12 10.12 16.30
N VAL A 57 3.29 9.70 15.32
CA VAL A 57 2.74 10.59 14.29
C VAL A 57 1.43 11.19 14.77
N ARG A 58 1.31 12.49 14.62
CA ARG A 58 0.08 13.25 14.96
C ARG A 58 -0.92 13.14 13.83
N TRP A 59 -1.59 11.99 13.76
CA TRP A 59 -2.58 11.73 12.72
C TRP A 59 -3.84 12.62 12.85
N GLY A 60 -4.16 13.11 14.06
CA GLY A 60 -5.42 13.82 14.31
C GLY A 60 -6.62 12.89 14.26
N ASP A 61 -7.78 13.46 13.99
CA ASP A 61 -9.01 12.70 13.79
C ASP A 61 -9.03 12.13 12.37
N LEU A 62 -8.99 10.80 12.24
CA LEU A 62 -8.97 10.09 10.97
C LEU A 62 -10.27 9.32 10.74
N ASP A 63 -10.83 9.43 9.55
CA ASP A 63 -11.85 8.50 9.07
C ASP A 63 -11.23 7.14 8.69
N TYR A 64 -10.04 7.18 8.08
CA TYR A 64 -9.32 5.99 7.61
C TYR A 64 -7.81 6.15 7.80
N LEU A 65 -7.16 5.08 8.25
CA LEU A 65 -5.71 4.93 8.20
C LEU A 65 -5.37 3.83 7.20
N ILE A 66 -4.78 4.20 6.07
CA ILE A 66 -4.35 3.25 5.04
C ILE A 66 -2.87 2.95 5.23
N ILE A 67 -2.55 1.67 5.40
CA ILE A 67 -1.18 1.20 5.63
C ILE A 67 -0.73 0.42 4.38
N ASP A 68 0.19 1.01 3.63
CA ASP A 68 0.85 0.34 2.51
C ASP A 68 1.96 -0.56 3.02
N THR A 69 1.84 -1.86 2.77
CA THR A 69 2.77 -2.87 3.27
C THR A 69 3.78 -3.27 2.19
N PRO A 70 5.01 -3.66 2.56
CA PRO A 70 5.97 -4.19 1.60
C PRO A 70 5.46 -5.49 0.97
N PRO A 71 5.95 -5.87 -0.21
CA PRO A 71 5.55 -7.12 -0.85
C PRO A 71 6.00 -8.35 -0.04
N GLY A 72 5.22 -9.42 -0.16
CA GLY A 72 5.48 -10.67 0.54
C GLY A 72 4.93 -10.70 1.96
N THR A 73 5.42 -11.66 2.75
CA THR A 73 5.07 -11.84 4.16
C THR A 73 6.35 -11.89 4.98
N SER A 74 6.55 -10.91 5.84
CA SER A 74 7.78 -10.72 6.60
C SER A 74 7.49 -10.37 8.06
N ASP A 75 8.52 -10.26 8.87
CA ASP A 75 8.40 -9.89 10.29
C ASP A 75 7.74 -8.51 10.48
N GLU A 76 7.84 -7.63 9.48
CA GLU A 76 7.15 -6.33 9.49
C GLU A 76 5.62 -6.49 9.54
N HIS A 77 5.07 -7.44 8.78
CA HIS A 77 3.63 -7.71 8.77
C HIS A 77 3.17 -8.25 10.14
N ILE A 78 3.96 -9.14 10.76
CA ILE A 78 3.64 -9.67 12.09
C ILE A 78 3.65 -8.54 13.11
N SER A 79 4.70 -7.71 13.12
CA SER A 79 4.83 -6.58 14.04
C SER A 79 3.73 -5.54 13.85
N LEU A 80 3.32 -5.30 12.60
CA LEU A 80 2.19 -4.42 12.29
C LEU A 80 0.91 -5.00 12.85
N MET A 81 0.62 -6.28 12.60
CA MET A 81 -0.59 -6.95 13.10
C MET A 81 -0.68 -6.94 14.62
N GLU A 82 0.44 -7.20 15.33
CA GLU A 82 0.48 -7.10 16.79
C GLU A 82 0.09 -5.70 17.28
N ALA A 83 0.51 -4.65 16.57
CA ALA A 83 0.24 -3.28 16.96
C ALA A 83 -1.21 -2.83 16.65
N ILE A 84 -1.78 -3.25 15.52
CA ILE A 84 -3.09 -2.74 15.05
C ILE A 84 -4.26 -3.69 15.34
N HIS A 85 -4.02 -4.92 15.77
CA HIS A 85 -5.07 -5.90 16.05
C HIS A 85 -6.23 -5.37 16.91
N PRO A 86 -5.98 -4.56 17.98
CA PRO A 86 -7.06 -4.02 18.80
C PRO A 86 -8.03 -3.08 18.06
N TYR A 87 -7.65 -2.56 16.90
CA TYR A 87 -8.43 -1.63 16.09
C TYR A 87 -9.24 -2.32 14.99
N ALA A 88 -9.33 -3.65 15.02
CA ALA A 88 -10.06 -4.46 14.04
C ALA A 88 -9.72 -4.11 12.58
N PRO A 89 -8.45 -4.20 12.17
CA PRO A 89 -8.01 -3.87 10.82
C PRO A 89 -8.63 -4.80 9.78
N GLN A 90 -8.68 -4.32 8.55
CA GLN A 90 -9.12 -5.08 7.39
C GLN A 90 -8.08 -4.97 6.27
N ALA A 91 -7.96 -5.99 5.43
CA ALA A 91 -7.03 -6.00 4.31
C ALA A 91 -7.73 -5.88 2.97
N VAL A 92 -7.09 -5.18 2.04
CA VAL A 92 -7.35 -5.23 0.61
C VAL A 92 -6.15 -5.89 -0.06
N LEU A 93 -6.37 -6.93 -0.83
CA LEU A 93 -5.31 -7.53 -1.64
C LEU A 93 -5.21 -6.79 -2.99
N VAL A 94 -4.00 -6.47 -3.39
CA VAL A 94 -3.72 -5.86 -4.69
C VAL A 94 -2.83 -6.80 -5.49
N THR A 95 -3.24 -7.11 -6.72
CA THR A 95 -2.51 -7.99 -7.63
C THR A 95 -2.37 -7.35 -9.00
N THR A 96 -1.48 -7.89 -9.83
CA THR A 96 -1.51 -7.68 -11.28
C THR A 96 -2.09 -8.93 -11.96
N PRO A 97 -2.46 -8.88 -13.25
CA PRO A 97 -2.97 -10.07 -13.96
C PRO A 97 -1.98 -11.20 -14.12
N GLN A 98 -0.69 -10.97 -13.84
CA GLN A 98 0.39 -11.94 -14.05
C GLN A 98 0.32 -13.10 -13.05
N ALA A 99 0.58 -14.31 -13.53
CA ALA A 99 0.55 -15.54 -12.72
C ALA A 99 1.48 -15.49 -11.49
N VAL A 100 2.64 -14.84 -11.60
CA VAL A 100 3.57 -14.68 -10.48
C VAL A 100 2.98 -13.83 -9.37
N ALA A 101 2.33 -12.72 -9.72
CA ALA A 101 1.68 -11.84 -8.73
C ALA A 101 0.47 -12.54 -8.07
N LEU A 102 -0.30 -13.31 -8.84
CA LEU A 102 -1.40 -14.11 -8.32
C LEU A 102 -0.90 -15.17 -7.31
N SER A 103 0.23 -15.81 -7.61
CA SER A 103 0.84 -16.78 -6.69
C SER A 103 1.31 -16.14 -5.38
N ASP A 104 1.86 -14.92 -5.43
CA ASP A 104 2.25 -14.18 -4.23
C ASP A 104 1.03 -13.73 -3.42
N ASN A 105 -0.05 -13.35 -4.09
CA ASN A 105 -1.31 -13.03 -3.41
C ASN A 105 -1.92 -14.23 -2.68
N LEU A 106 -1.76 -15.45 -3.20
CA LEU A 106 -2.17 -16.66 -2.47
C LEU A 106 -1.41 -16.83 -1.16
N ARG A 107 -0.11 -16.52 -1.13
CA ARG A 107 0.70 -16.54 0.11
C ARG A 107 0.26 -15.46 1.08
N SER A 108 -0.02 -14.26 0.58
CA SER A 108 -0.54 -13.15 1.38
C SER A 108 -1.91 -13.48 1.96
N LEU A 109 -2.79 -14.13 1.19
CA LEU A 109 -4.10 -14.59 1.66
C LEU A 109 -3.98 -15.69 2.73
N ASP A 110 -3.05 -16.63 2.59
CA ASP A 110 -2.78 -17.62 3.62
C ASP A 110 -2.29 -16.98 4.92
N PHE A 111 -1.41 -15.97 4.80
CA PHE A 111 -0.96 -15.19 5.94
C PHE A 111 -2.13 -14.48 6.63
N THR A 112 -2.99 -13.77 5.90
CA THR A 112 -4.13 -13.06 6.50
C THR A 112 -5.06 -14.02 7.26
N ARG A 113 -5.30 -15.22 6.71
CA ARG A 113 -6.08 -16.27 7.37
C ARG A 113 -5.44 -16.75 8.67
N LYS A 114 -4.10 -16.93 8.67
CA LYS A 114 -3.34 -17.39 9.86
C LYS A 114 -3.33 -16.37 10.99
N VAL A 115 -3.26 -15.07 10.66
CA VAL A 115 -3.27 -13.99 11.65
C VAL A 115 -4.66 -13.46 11.99
N GLY A 116 -5.71 -14.04 11.40
CA GLY A 116 -7.10 -13.63 11.64
C GLY A 116 -7.45 -12.24 11.08
N LEU A 117 -6.75 -11.78 10.02
CA LEU A 117 -7.00 -10.50 9.37
C LEU A 117 -8.06 -10.64 8.28
N PRO A 118 -9.26 -10.03 8.41
CA PRO A 118 -10.30 -10.10 7.40
C PRO A 118 -9.86 -9.44 6.09
N VAL A 119 -10.08 -10.12 4.97
CA VAL A 119 -9.85 -9.57 3.63
C VAL A 119 -11.19 -9.12 3.06
N ILE A 120 -11.34 -7.81 2.83
CA ILE A 120 -12.60 -7.25 2.29
C ILE A 120 -12.70 -7.40 0.77
N GLY A 121 -11.59 -7.62 0.08
CA GLY A 121 -11.60 -7.92 -1.34
C GLY A 121 -10.25 -7.81 -2.02
N LEU A 122 -10.29 -7.98 -3.34
CA LEU A 122 -9.12 -7.98 -4.21
C LEU A 122 -9.28 -6.96 -5.33
N ILE A 123 -8.20 -6.20 -5.61
CA ILE A 123 -8.08 -5.25 -6.72
C ILE A 123 -7.05 -5.78 -7.72
N GLU A 124 -7.38 -5.75 -9.01
CA GLU A 124 -6.44 -6.04 -10.09
C GLU A 124 -5.85 -4.74 -10.65
N ASN A 125 -4.60 -4.45 -10.31
CA ASN A 125 -3.85 -3.30 -10.82
C ASN A 125 -3.12 -3.63 -12.12
N MET A 126 -2.76 -2.63 -12.91
CA MET A 126 -2.15 -2.77 -14.25
C MET A 126 -2.97 -3.66 -15.19
N SER A 127 -4.28 -3.61 -15.05
CA SER A 127 -5.24 -4.44 -15.77
C SER A 127 -5.65 -3.79 -17.09
N GLY A 128 -4.83 -3.99 -18.12
CA GLY A 128 -5.01 -3.42 -19.44
C GLY A 128 -4.44 -2.00 -19.56
N TYR A 129 -4.26 -1.59 -20.80
CA TYR A 129 -3.83 -0.24 -21.20
C TYR A 129 -4.80 0.29 -22.22
N VAL A 130 -5.36 1.44 -21.97
CA VAL A 130 -6.21 2.14 -22.94
C VAL A 130 -5.37 3.16 -23.69
N CYS A 131 -5.19 2.95 -25.00
CA CYS A 131 -4.44 3.88 -25.84
C CYS A 131 -5.14 5.24 -25.89
N PRO A 132 -4.48 6.35 -25.52
CA PRO A 132 -5.10 7.67 -25.55
C PRO A 132 -5.41 8.18 -26.98
N HIS A 133 -4.83 7.56 -28.02
CA HIS A 133 -5.01 7.98 -29.40
C HIS A 133 -6.14 7.22 -30.12
N CYS A 134 -6.29 5.92 -29.89
CA CYS A 134 -7.29 5.09 -30.57
C CYS A 134 -8.36 4.52 -29.63
N ALA A 135 -8.22 4.72 -28.32
CA ALA A 135 -9.09 4.16 -27.28
C ALA A 135 -9.17 2.61 -27.29
N GLU A 136 -8.27 1.95 -28.04
CA GLU A 136 -8.19 0.50 -28.06
C GLU A 136 -7.52 -0.02 -26.79
N CYS A 137 -8.09 -1.05 -26.17
CA CYS A 137 -7.58 -1.65 -24.96
C CYS A 137 -6.63 -2.79 -25.30
N THR A 138 -5.37 -2.67 -24.86
CA THR A 138 -4.36 -3.73 -25.00
C THR A 138 -4.06 -4.35 -23.65
N ASN A 139 -4.13 -5.68 -23.57
CA ASN A 139 -3.84 -6.42 -22.34
C ASN A 139 -2.35 -6.76 -22.26
N VAL A 140 -1.53 -5.79 -21.86
CA VAL A 140 -0.05 -5.94 -21.83
C VAL A 140 0.39 -7.09 -20.92
N TRP A 141 -0.23 -7.23 -19.76
CA TRP A 141 0.11 -8.24 -18.74
C TRP A 141 -0.91 -9.37 -18.60
N GLY A 142 -1.82 -9.50 -19.56
CA GLY A 142 -3.00 -10.36 -19.46
C GLY A 142 -4.22 -9.63 -18.86
N ARG A 143 -5.29 -10.36 -18.62
CA ARG A 143 -6.54 -9.82 -18.08
C ARG A 143 -7.29 -10.88 -17.29
N GLY A 144 -7.92 -10.46 -16.18
CA GLY A 144 -8.92 -11.28 -15.47
C GLY A 144 -8.34 -12.28 -14.47
N GLY A 145 -7.00 -12.35 -14.31
CA GLY A 145 -6.40 -13.25 -13.33
C GLY A 145 -6.83 -12.95 -11.91
N GLY A 146 -6.92 -11.65 -11.54
CA GLY A 146 -7.37 -11.24 -10.23
C GLY A 146 -8.86 -11.56 -9.97
N ALA A 147 -9.72 -11.37 -10.97
CA ALA A 147 -11.13 -11.73 -10.85
C ALA A 147 -11.33 -13.25 -10.65
N SER A 148 -10.61 -14.07 -11.44
CA SER A 148 -10.64 -15.52 -11.29
C SER A 148 -10.10 -15.97 -9.92
N LEU A 149 -9.02 -15.34 -9.43
CA LEU A 149 -8.48 -15.62 -8.10
C LEU A 149 -9.49 -15.27 -7.00
N ALA A 150 -10.14 -14.11 -7.10
CA ALA A 150 -11.16 -13.70 -6.14
C ALA A 150 -12.31 -14.71 -6.09
N GLU A 151 -12.81 -15.13 -7.25
CA GLU A 151 -13.87 -16.16 -7.34
C GLU A 151 -13.43 -17.49 -6.71
N GLN A 152 -12.25 -18.00 -7.07
CA GLN A 152 -11.72 -19.26 -6.54
C GLN A 152 -11.51 -19.24 -5.02
N GLN A 153 -11.16 -18.06 -4.46
CA GLN A 153 -10.90 -17.92 -3.03
C GLN A 153 -12.10 -17.42 -2.22
N GLY A 154 -13.24 -17.18 -2.86
CA GLY A 154 -14.45 -16.68 -2.22
C GLY A 154 -14.32 -15.24 -1.72
N LEU A 155 -13.51 -14.42 -2.41
CA LEU A 155 -13.29 -13.00 -2.09
C LEU A 155 -14.15 -12.10 -2.99
N ALA A 156 -14.50 -10.92 -2.48
CA ALA A 156 -15.08 -9.88 -3.32
C ALA A 156 -14.02 -9.36 -4.31
N PHE A 157 -14.36 -9.30 -5.60
CA PHE A 157 -13.55 -8.60 -6.59
C PHE A 157 -13.97 -7.14 -6.63
N LEU A 158 -13.10 -6.23 -6.11
CA LEU A 158 -13.44 -4.82 -5.93
C LEU A 158 -13.31 -4.00 -7.22
N GLY A 159 -12.48 -4.45 -8.16
CA GLY A 159 -12.35 -3.78 -9.44
C GLY A 159 -10.98 -3.88 -10.08
N ARG A 160 -10.82 -3.14 -11.20
CA ARG A 160 -9.59 -3.08 -11.99
C ARG A 160 -9.09 -1.65 -12.06
N VAL A 161 -7.78 -1.49 -12.00
CA VAL A 161 -7.07 -0.23 -12.26
C VAL A 161 -6.23 -0.42 -13.52
N PRO A 162 -6.49 0.32 -14.60
CA PRO A 162 -5.71 0.20 -15.83
C PRO A 162 -4.32 0.84 -15.66
N ILE A 163 -3.42 0.54 -16.60
CA ILE A 163 -2.18 1.29 -16.77
C ILE A 163 -2.56 2.68 -17.28
N ASP A 164 -2.23 3.71 -16.52
CA ASP A 164 -2.50 5.12 -16.84
C ASP A 164 -1.18 5.88 -16.98
N PRO A 165 -0.78 6.24 -18.21
CA PRO A 165 0.44 7.01 -18.45
C PRO A 165 0.40 8.42 -17.84
N THR A 166 -0.78 9.00 -17.66
CA THR A 166 -0.93 10.30 -17.02
C THR A 166 -0.60 10.21 -15.54
N LEU A 167 -1.11 9.16 -14.88
CA LEU A 167 -0.77 8.88 -13.48
C LEU A 167 0.74 8.66 -13.30
N VAL A 168 1.37 7.85 -14.18
CA VAL A 168 2.83 7.61 -14.13
C VAL A 168 3.59 8.94 -14.23
N ARG A 169 3.26 9.80 -15.20
CA ARG A 169 3.91 11.10 -15.35
C ARG A 169 3.72 11.99 -14.12
N LEU A 170 2.52 12.05 -13.56
CA LEU A 170 2.25 12.84 -12.35
C LEU A 170 3.05 12.35 -11.14
N LEU A 171 3.29 11.04 -11.04
CA LEU A 171 4.12 10.45 -9.98
C LEU A 171 5.61 10.73 -10.18
N ASP A 172 6.09 10.83 -11.43
CA ASP A 172 7.48 11.15 -11.74
C ASP A 172 7.78 12.65 -11.55
N ASP A 173 6.80 13.50 -11.80
CA ASP A 173 6.91 14.97 -11.69
C ASP A 173 6.66 15.49 -10.25
N ALA A 174 6.29 14.62 -9.30
CA ALA A 174 5.90 14.98 -7.93
C ALA A 174 7.07 15.22 -6.95
#